data_100991beef7aac53cf65b54e2d062f4e
#
_entry.id   100991beef7aac53cf65b54e2d062f4e
#
_cell.length_a   1.000
_cell.length_b   1.000
_cell.length_c   1.000
_cell.angle_alpha   90.00
_cell.angle_beta   90.00
_cell.angle_gamma   90.00
#
_symmetry.space_group_name_H-M   'P 1'
#
loop_
_entity.id
_entity.type
_entity.pdbx_description
1 polymer ?
#
loop_
_entity_poly.entity_id
_entity_poly.type
_entity_poly.pdbx_seq_one_letter_code
_entity_poly.pdbx_strand_id
1 'polypeptide(L)'
;MLTLFQYSYRNLWVRRLTTLLTATGMGLVVFVFAAVLMLAEGLEKTLVSTGSRDNALFIRRSSETEVQSILEREQAAILEDLPGIAVGPDARRLAARESIILIGLKKKSTSSLANVTLRGVTPRISLALRPQVRIIQGRPFQAGTSEVVLGKSIAQRFAIGGLGQMIQFGNRSWTVVGILDAGGAAFDSEVWMDVDILMTAFRRPVYSSVILRLRDPSDFRAVRERVMKDPRLTVDAFPEIDYYAAQSALMANFIRILGITLTLIFSLGAIIGSMVTMYAAVANRVAEIGTLRALGFKRFTILGTFLAESLFLSL
;
A
#
# COMPACT_ATOMS: atom_id res chain seq x y z
N MET A 1 -47.24 -15.29 16.55
CA MET A 1 -45.95 -14.78 16.03
C MET A 1 -45.31 -15.76 15.06
N LEU A 2 -45.25 -17.08 15.34
CA LEU A 2 -44.62 -18.07 14.43
C LEU A 2 -45.26 -18.11 13.03
N THR A 3 -46.57 -17.99 12.93
CA THR A 3 -47.31 -18.02 11.66
C THR A 3 -47.03 -16.83 10.77
N LEU A 4 -46.81 -15.64 11.36
CA LEU A 4 -46.42 -14.43 10.63
C LEU A 4 -44.99 -14.54 10.09
N PHE A 5 -44.10 -15.20 10.84
CA PHE A 5 -42.71 -15.44 10.45
C PHE A 5 -42.61 -16.40 9.24
N GLN A 6 -43.39 -17.50 9.28
CA GLN A 6 -43.47 -18.45 8.16
C GLN A 6 -44.08 -17.81 6.91
N TYR A 7 -45.03 -16.90 7.09
CA TYR A 7 -45.64 -16.14 6.00
C TYR A 7 -44.64 -15.19 5.33
N SER A 8 -43.85 -14.43 6.13
CA SER A 8 -42.79 -13.53 5.61
C SER A 8 -41.71 -14.30 4.86
N TYR A 9 -41.25 -15.43 5.40
CA TYR A 9 -40.26 -16.27 4.74
C TYR A 9 -40.76 -16.82 3.38
N ARG A 10 -41.98 -17.34 3.34
CA ARG A 10 -42.58 -17.85 2.09
C ARG A 10 -42.79 -16.76 1.04
N ASN A 11 -43.02 -15.55 1.47
CA ASN A 11 -43.21 -14.40 0.60
C ASN A 11 -41.92 -13.91 -0.05
N LEU A 12 -40.78 -13.99 0.67
CA LEU A 12 -39.46 -13.74 0.11
C LEU A 12 -39.14 -14.67 -1.07
N TRP A 13 -39.55 -15.95 -0.97
CA TRP A 13 -39.39 -16.93 -2.05
C TRP A 13 -40.29 -16.67 -3.25
N VAL A 14 -41.47 -16.17 -3.05
CA VAL A 14 -42.38 -15.80 -4.15
C VAL A 14 -41.85 -14.59 -4.93
N ARG A 15 -41.13 -13.64 -4.24
CA ARG A 15 -40.58 -12.44 -4.84
C ARG A 15 -39.05 -12.51 -4.97
N ARG A 16 -38.51 -13.70 -5.26
CA ARG A 16 -37.07 -13.98 -5.28
C ARG A 16 -36.23 -12.98 -6.11
N LEU A 17 -36.74 -12.48 -7.23
CA LEU A 17 -36.06 -11.53 -8.07
C LEU A 17 -35.86 -10.17 -7.36
N THR A 18 -36.93 -9.62 -6.80
CA THR A 18 -36.88 -8.33 -6.07
C THR A 18 -36.03 -8.44 -4.81
N THR A 19 -36.17 -9.54 -4.07
CA THR A 19 -35.40 -9.88 -2.89
C THR A 19 -33.89 -9.96 -3.23
N LEU A 20 -33.56 -10.69 -4.29
CA LEU A 20 -32.19 -10.85 -4.76
C LEU A 20 -31.57 -9.51 -5.17
N LEU A 21 -32.30 -8.69 -5.94
CA LEU A 21 -31.81 -7.38 -6.38
C LEU A 21 -31.56 -6.43 -5.19
N THR A 22 -32.48 -6.42 -4.21
CA THR A 22 -32.30 -5.57 -3.02
C THR A 22 -31.14 -6.05 -2.16
N ALA A 23 -31.05 -7.35 -1.89
CA ALA A 23 -29.96 -7.94 -1.12
C ALA A 23 -28.58 -7.75 -1.82
N THR A 24 -28.53 -7.95 -3.14
CA THR A 24 -27.30 -7.72 -3.93
C THR A 24 -26.90 -6.24 -3.89
N GLY A 25 -27.86 -5.32 -3.99
CA GLY A 25 -27.60 -3.88 -3.90
C GLY A 25 -26.99 -3.49 -2.54
N MET A 26 -27.57 -3.97 -1.44
CA MET A 26 -27.03 -3.72 -0.10
C MET A 26 -25.68 -4.41 0.09
N GLY A 27 -25.55 -5.67 -0.33
CA GLY A 27 -24.29 -6.43 -0.26
C GLY A 27 -23.16 -5.76 -1.04
N LEU A 28 -23.47 -5.15 -2.19
CA LEU A 28 -22.48 -4.40 -2.98
C LEU A 28 -21.94 -3.19 -2.22
N VAL A 29 -22.80 -2.44 -1.52
CA VAL A 29 -22.37 -1.28 -0.71
C VAL A 29 -21.41 -1.71 0.39
N VAL A 30 -21.76 -2.78 1.14
CA VAL A 30 -20.92 -3.33 2.20
C VAL A 30 -19.60 -3.88 1.64
N PHE A 31 -19.66 -4.56 0.50
CA PHE A 31 -18.50 -5.11 -0.17
C PHE A 31 -17.51 -3.99 -0.60
N VAL A 32 -18.00 -2.93 -1.24
CA VAL A 32 -17.17 -1.79 -1.65
C VAL A 32 -16.54 -1.13 -0.45
N PHE A 33 -17.29 -0.91 0.63
CA PHE A 33 -16.75 -0.34 1.86
C PHE A 33 -15.63 -1.21 2.47
N ALA A 34 -15.89 -2.51 2.64
CA ALA A 34 -14.91 -3.44 3.18
C ALA A 34 -13.66 -3.52 2.29
N ALA A 35 -13.84 -3.60 0.96
CA ALA A 35 -12.73 -3.66 0.00
C ALA A 35 -11.83 -2.41 0.07
N VAL A 36 -12.42 -1.21 0.20
CA VAL A 36 -11.67 0.03 0.32
C VAL A 36 -10.89 0.10 1.64
N LEU A 37 -11.50 -0.30 2.75
CA LEU A 37 -10.81 -0.34 4.05
C LEU A 37 -9.67 -1.37 4.04
N MET A 38 -9.89 -2.57 3.50
CA MET A 38 -8.85 -3.58 3.36
C MET A 38 -7.70 -3.11 2.47
N LEU A 39 -7.99 -2.36 1.39
CA LEU A 39 -6.96 -1.79 0.52
C LEU A 39 -6.13 -0.74 1.26
N ALA A 40 -6.76 0.15 2.01
CA ALA A 40 -6.07 1.18 2.80
C ALA A 40 -5.15 0.55 3.86
N GLU A 41 -5.66 -0.42 4.62
CA GLU A 41 -4.90 -1.13 5.64
C GLU A 41 -3.77 -1.98 5.05
N GLY A 42 -4.02 -2.65 3.92
CA GLY A 42 -3.00 -3.42 3.21
C GLY A 42 -1.84 -2.55 2.72
N LEU A 43 -2.14 -1.36 2.19
CA LEU A 43 -1.13 -0.39 1.76
C LEU A 43 -0.29 0.11 2.94
N GLU A 44 -0.95 0.51 4.04
CA GLU A 44 -0.28 0.96 5.26
C GLU A 44 0.67 -0.12 5.80
N LYS A 45 0.18 -1.35 5.94
CA LYS A 45 0.98 -2.48 6.42
C LYS A 45 2.20 -2.78 5.54
N THR A 46 2.03 -2.73 4.22
CA THR A 46 3.13 -2.98 3.26
C THR A 46 4.23 -1.93 3.38
N LEU A 47 3.89 -0.65 3.50
CA LEU A 47 4.87 0.43 3.56
C LEU A 47 5.54 0.51 4.95
N VAL A 48 4.79 0.33 6.03
CA VAL A 48 5.35 0.28 7.39
C VAL A 48 6.33 -0.88 7.54
N SER A 49 6.06 -2.05 6.95
CA SER A 49 6.96 -3.20 6.97
C SER A 49 8.25 -2.98 6.16
N THR A 50 8.33 -1.93 5.37
CA THR A 50 9.52 -1.58 4.58
C THR A 50 10.63 -1.01 5.44
N GLY A 51 10.31 -0.19 6.46
CA GLY A 51 11.29 0.45 7.33
C GLY A 51 11.74 -0.40 8.52
N SER A 52 12.90 -0.05 9.08
CA SER A 52 13.41 -0.59 10.35
C SER A 52 13.41 0.51 11.41
N ARG A 53 13.14 0.13 12.68
CA ARG A 53 13.18 1.06 13.82
C ARG A 53 14.59 1.53 14.17
N ASP A 54 15.58 0.70 13.86
CA ASP A 54 16.97 0.96 14.20
C ASP A 54 17.68 1.83 13.16
N ASN A 55 17.03 2.07 12.03
CA ASN A 55 17.58 2.84 10.94
C ASN A 55 17.10 4.29 10.97
N ALA A 56 18.04 5.21 10.72
CA ALA A 56 17.76 6.61 10.44
C ALA A 56 17.93 6.88 8.95
N LEU A 57 16.91 7.51 8.36
CA LEU A 57 16.87 7.93 6.97
C LEU A 57 17.07 9.45 6.90
N PHE A 58 17.95 9.87 6.00
CA PHE A 58 18.24 11.28 5.73
C PHE A 58 17.89 11.60 4.28
N ILE A 59 17.07 12.61 4.09
CA ILE A 59 16.70 13.17 2.79
C ILE A 59 16.96 14.68 2.80
N ARG A 60 16.98 15.31 1.63
CA ARG A 60 17.09 16.76 1.54
C ARG A 60 15.92 17.42 2.27
N ARG A 61 16.22 18.50 2.99
CA ARG A 61 15.19 19.29 3.69
C ARG A 61 14.10 19.76 2.73
N SER A 62 12.85 19.64 3.19
CA SER A 62 11.65 19.96 2.40
C SER A 62 11.42 19.06 1.17
N SER A 63 12.10 17.93 1.05
CA SER A 63 11.73 16.90 0.08
C SER A 63 10.67 16.00 0.69
N GLU A 64 9.58 15.78 -0.05
CA GLU A 64 8.51 14.91 0.42
C GLU A 64 8.84 13.43 0.23
N THR A 65 9.64 13.11 -0.79
CA THR A 65 9.99 11.73 -1.14
C THR A 65 11.48 11.57 -1.44
N GLU A 66 12.00 10.35 -1.28
CA GLU A 66 13.38 10.00 -1.69
C GLU A 66 13.62 10.28 -3.19
N VAL A 67 12.58 10.14 -4.03
CA VAL A 67 12.69 10.38 -5.49
C VAL A 67 13.00 11.84 -5.81
N GLN A 68 12.40 12.76 -5.05
CA GLN A 68 12.58 14.21 -5.21
C GLN A 68 13.82 14.73 -4.49
N SER A 69 14.34 13.96 -3.55
CA SER A 69 15.48 14.33 -2.73
C SER A 69 16.78 14.36 -3.55
N ILE A 70 17.60 15.37 -3.27
CA ILE A 70 18.88 15.62 -3.90
C ILE A 70 19.92 15.87 -2.80
N LEU A 71 20.77 14.88 -2.56
CA LEU A 71 21.88 14.96 -1.62
C LEU A 71 23.21 14.96 -2.39
N GLU A 72 24.03 15.94 -2.14
CA GLU A 72 25.36 16.02 -2.74
C GLU A 72 26.31 14.99 -2.12
N ARG A 73 27.36 14.64 -2.85
CA ARG A 73 28.34 13.64 -2.41
C ARG A 73 29.02 14.01 -1.09
N GLU A 74 29.30 15.30 -0.89
CA GLU A 74 29.90 15.81 0.32
C GLU A 74 28.97 15.66 1.54
N GLN A 75 27.70 16.00 1.38
CA GLN A 75 26.69 15.83 2.43
C GLN A 75 26.51 14.35 2.80
N ALA A 76 26.48 13.47 1.81
CA ALA A 76 26.40 12.03 2.05
C ALA A 76 27.60 11.50 2.82
N ALA A 77 28.80 11.95 2.49
CA ALA A 77 30.03 11.57 3.20
C ALA A 77 30.03 12.03 4.66
N ILE A 78 29.57 13.26 4.94
CA ILE A 78 29.43 13.75 6.32
C ILE A 78 28.44 12.91 7.12
N LEU A 79 27.32 12.49 6.50
CA LEU A 79 26.31 11.66 7.15
C LEU A 79 26.85 10.24 7.44
N GLU A 80 27.63 9.66 6.55
CA GLU A 80 28.25 8.33 6.75
C GLU A 80 29.32 8.33 7.87
N ASP A 81 29.86 9.51 8.21
CA ASP A 81 30.86 9.66 9.27
C ASP A 81 30.29 10.08 10.64
N LEU A 82 28.97 10.18 10.75
CA LEU A 82 28.33 10.54 12.02
C LEU A 82 28.72 9.56 13.14
N PRO A 83 28.91 10.03 14.37
CA PRO A 83 29.11 9.16 15.53
C PRO A 83 27.82 8.42 15.89
N GLY A 84 27.96 7.27 16.52
CA GLY A 84 26.79 6.46 16.95
C GLY A 84 26.28 5.49 15.90
N ILE A 85 26.90 5.42 14.71
CA ILE A 85 26.54 4.43 13.69
C ILE A 85 27.00 3.04 14.15
N ALA A 86 26.12 2.06 13.99
CA ALA A 86 26.42 0.66 14.23
C ALA A 86 27.47 0.15 13.25
N VAL A 87 28.27 -0.82 13.71
CA VAL A 87 29.28 -1.50 12.90
C VAL A 87 28.79 -2.89 12.60
N GLY A 88 28.82 -3.29 11.35
CA GLY A 88 28.45 -4.62 10.90
C GLY A 88 29.53 -5.68 11.20
N PRO A 89 29.24 -6.95 10.88
CA PRO A 89 30.18 -8.07 11.08
C PRO A 89 31.52 -7.87 10.36
N ASP A 90 31.52 -7.13 9.25
CA ASP A 90 32.70 -6.85 8.42
C ASP A 90 33.55 -5.67 8.94
N ALA A 91 33.33 -5.22 10.17
CA ALA A 91 33.91 -4.02 10.78
C ALA A 91 33.62 -2.73 9.98
N ARG A 92 32.67 -2.74 9.08
CA ARG A 92 32.23 -1.56 8.32
C ARG A 92 31.03 -0.90 9.01
N ARG A 93 31.01 0.42 8.96
CA ARG A 93 29.84 1.19 9.43
C ARG A 93 28.60 0.80 8.62
N LEU A 94 27.48 0.61 9.28
CA LEU A 94 26.21 0.37 8.64
C LEU A 94 25.57 1.68 8.21
N ALA A 95 26.16 2.28 7.19
CA ALA A 95 25.68 3.48 6.52
C ALA A 95 25.76 3.27 5.02
N ALA A 96 24.70 3.58 4.30
CA ALA A 96 24.59 3.43 2.86
C ALA A 96 23.94 4.66 2.24
N ARG A 97 24.51 5.11 1.14
CA ARG A 97 23.93 6.11 0.26
C ARG A 97 23.11 5.41 -0.81
N GLU A 98 21.97 5.97 -1.12
CA GLU A 98 21.05 5.41 -2.09
C GLU A 98 20.60 6.44 -3.11
N SER A 99 20.38 6.00 -4.34
CA SER A 99 19.81 6.82 -5.41
C SER A 99 18.58 6.14 -5.96
N ILE A 100 17.48 6.88 -6.07
CA ILE A 100 16.17 6.34 -6.48
C ILE A 100 15.71 7.02 -7.75
N ILE A 101 15.37 6.22 -8.75
CA ILE A 101 14.93 6.67 -10.07
C ILE A 101 13.67 5.90 -10.44
N LEU A 102 12.71 6.57 -11.05
CA LEU A 102 11.51 5.94 -11.58
C LEU A 102 11.65 5.76 -13.09
N ILE A 103 11.37 4.55 -13.58
CA ILE A 103 11.31 4.24 -15.01
C ILE A 103 9.99 3.57 -15.39
N GLY A 104 9.60 3.71 -16.66
CA GLY A 104 8.46 2.97 -17.22
C GLY A 104 8.90 1.62 -17.75
N LEU A 105 8.33 0.53 -17.21
CA LEU A 105 8.51 -0.83 -17.73
C LEU A 105 7.17 -1.42 -18.19
N LYS A 106 7.22 -2.29 -19.21
CA LYS A 106 6.02 -2.97 -19.75
C LYS A 106 5.58 -4.11 -18.84
N LYS A 107 4.30 -4.15 -18.50
CA LYS A 107 3.68 -5.28 -17.79
C LYS A 107 3.51 -6.48 -18.72
N LYS A 108 3.65 -7.70 -18.19
CA LYS A 108 3.42 -8.95 -18.95
C LYS A 108 1.96 -9.09 -19.41
N SER A 109 1.01 -8.73 -18.55
CA SER A 109 -0.42 -8.99 -18.78
C SER A 109 -1.09 -8.03 -19.76
N THR A 110 -0.69 -6.74 -19.76
CA THR A 110 -1.42 -5.69 -20.51
C THR A 110 -0.54 -4.95 -21.50
N SER A 111 0.78 -5.25 -21.53
CA SER A 111 1.79 -4.49 -22.29
C SER A 111 1.81 -2.98 -22.01
N SER A 112 1.01 -2.50 -21.03
CA SER A 112 1.00 -1.11 -20.60
C SER A 112 2.28 -0.78 -19.83
N LEU A 113 2.74 0.48 -19.93
CA LEU A 113 3.83 0.99 -19.13
C LEU A 113 3.36 1.22 -17.70
N ALA A 114 4.16 0.82 -16.73
CA ALA A 114 3.97 1.16 -15.33
C ALA A 114 5.30 1.61 -14.72
N ASN A 115 5.22 2.54 -13.77
CA ASN A 115 6.40 3.04 -13.06
C ASN A 115 6.98 1.94 -12.18
N VAL A 116 8.29 1.76 -12.29
CA VAL A 116 9.09 0.86 -11.47
C VAL A 116 10.23 1.66 -10.85
N THR A 117 10.44 1.43 -9.58
CA THR A 117 11.53 2.05 -8.82
C THR A 117 12.83 1.30 -9.07
N LEU A 118 13.84 2.02 -9.55
CA LEU A 118 15.22 1.59 -9.53
C LEU A 118 15.88 2.15 -8.27
N ARG A 119 16.44 1.28 -7.46
CA ARG A 119 17.19 1.67 -6.27
C ARG A 119 18.65 1.31 -6.44
N GLY A 120 19.50 2.33 -6.57
CA GLY A 120 20.94 2.20 -6.48
C GLY A 120 21.33 2.10 -5.01
N VAL A 121 22.03 1.03 -4.64
CA VAL A 121 22.40 0.74 -3.25
C VAL A 121 23.85 0.31 -3.16
N THR A 122 24.41 0.37 -1.96
CA THR A 122 25.71 -0.22 -1.65
C THR A 122 25.49 -1.70 -1.28
N PRO A 123 25.94 -2.69 -2.10
CA PRO A 123 25.48 -4.07 -2.01
C PRO A 123 25.45 -4.60 -0.58
N ARG A 124 26.46 -5.12 -0.03
CA ARG A 124 26.48 -5.78 1.28
C ARG A 124 25.92 -4.94 2.44
N ILE A 125 26.19 -3.63 2.45
CA ILE A 125 25.74 -2.73 3.52
C ILE A 125 24.23 -2.57 3.51
N SER A 126 23.64 -2.34 2.33
CA SER A 126 22.19 -2.14 2.22
C SER A 126 21.38 -3.41 2.56
N LEU A 127 21.92 -4.60 2.27
CA LEU A 127 21.33 -5.86 2.72
C LEU A 127 21.47 -6.03 4.25
N ALA A 128 22.58 -5.63 4.85
CA ALA A 128 22.77 -5.67 6.29
C ALA A 128 21.84 -4.68 7.03
N LEU A 129 21.55 -3.52 6.42
CA LEU A 129 20.60 -2.54 6.95
C LEU A 129 19.17 -3.04 6.91
N ARG A 130 18.84 -3.96 5.98
CA ARG A 130 17.48 -4.47 5.72
C ARG A 130 17.42 -5.99 5.80
N PRO A 131 17.45 -6.58 7.00
CA PRO A 131 17.49 -8.04 7.20
C PRO A 131 16.24 -8.76 6.69
N GLN A 132 15.12 -8.03 6.47
CA GLN A 132 13.91 -8.54 5.85
C GLN A 132 14.07 -8.82 4.35
N VAL A 133 15.06 -8.20 3.69
CA VAL A 133 15.35 -8.42 2.26
C VAL A 133 16.28 -9.62 2.11
N ARG A 134 15.81 -10.64 1.42
CA ARG A 134 16.55 -11.89 1.18
C ARG A 134 16.65 -12.19 -0.30
N ILE A 135 17.81 -12.65 -0.75
CA ILE A 135 17.96 -13.18 -2.11
C ILE A 135 17.41 -14.60 -2.12
N ILE A 136 16.34 -14.83 -2.87
CA ILE A 136 15.66 -16.13 -2.94
C ILE A 136 16.09 -16.95 -4.15
N GLN A 137 16.63 -16.30 -5.19
CA GLN A 137 17.19 -16.97 -6.37
C GLN A 137 18.43 -16.23 -6.85
N GLY A 138 19.43 -16.96 -7.34
CA GLY A 138 20.66 -16.36 -7.82
C GLY A 138 21.58 -15.86 -6.71
N ARG A 139 22.18 -14.69 -6.90
CA ARG A 139 23.12 -14.04 -5.97
C ARG A 139 22.92 -12.53 -5.91
N PRO A 140 23.46 -11.85 -4.89
CA PRO A 140 23.56 -10.39 -4.90
C PRO A 140 24.42 -9.91 -6.08
N PHE A 141 24.13 -8.69 -6.57
CA PHE A 141 24.96 -8.04 -7.59
C PHE A 141 26.31 -7.64 -7.01
N GLN A 142 27.31 -7.52 -7.87
CA GLN A 142 28.65 -7.06 -7.51
C GLN A 142 28.79 -5.55 -7.70
N ALA A 143 29.49 -4.90 -6.76
CA ALA A 143 29.79 -3.47 -6.87
C ALA A 143 30.58 -3.16 -8.15
N GLY A 144 30.26 -2.03 -8.79
CA GLY A 144 30.92 -1.58 -10.01
C GLY A 144 30.52 -2.32 -11.28
N THR A 145 29.52 -3.20 -11.24
CA THR A 145 29.05 -3.96 -12.41
C THR A 145 27.67 -3.52 -12.87
N SER A 146 27.29 -3.90 -14.11
CA SER A 146 25.96 -3.69 -14.64
C SER A 146 25.03 -4.88 -14.32
N GLU A 147 25.10 -5.34 -13.09
CA GLU A 147 24.24 -6.40 -12.57
C GLU A 147 23.07 -5.82 -11.79
N VAL A 148 21.92 -6.50 -11.86
CA VAL A 148 20.71 -6.11 -11.14
C VAL A 148 20.08 -7.29 -10.42
N VAL A 149 19.41 -6.99 -9.32
CA VAL A 149 18.55 -7.92 -8.60
C VAL A 149 17.11 -7.39 -8.69
N LEU A 150 16.21 -8.25 -9.10
CA LEU A 150 14.80 -7.91 -9.25
C LEU A 150 14.03 -8.24 -7.97
N GLY A 151 13.16 -7.34 -7.55
CA GLY A 151 12.14 -7.69 -6.58
C GLY A 151 11.20 -8.78 -7.12
N LYS A 152 10.72 -9.63 -6.25
CA LYS A 152 9.84 -10.77 -6.60
C LYS A 152 8.61 -10.34 -7.41
N SER A 153 7.97 -9.23 -7.04
CA SER A 153 6.82 -8.69 -7.76
C SER A 153 7.20 -8.20 -9.16
N ILE A 154 8.40 -7.63 -9.32
CA ILE A 154 8.91 -7.20 -10.63
C ILE A 154 9.14 -8.40 -11.54
N ALA A 155 9.84 -9.43 -11.07
CA ALA A 155 10.10 -10.63 -11.83
C ALA A 155 8.81 -11.34 -12.30
N GLN A 156 7.75 -11.29 -11.48
CA GLN A 156 6.47 -11.90 -11.80
C GLN A 156 5.61 -11.09 -12.77
N ARG A 157 5.55 -9.77 -12.60
CA ARG A 157 4.54 -8.91 -13.25
C ARG A 157 5.03 -8.20 -14.51
N PHE A 158 6.34 -8.00 -14.67
CA PHE A 158 6.90 -7.21 -15.76
C PHE A 158 7.54 -8.09 -16.84
N ALA A 159 7.49 -7.61 -18.08
CA ALA A 159 8.09 -8.26 -19.25
C ALA A 159 9.61 -8.00 -19.30
N ILE A 160 10.26 -8.10 -18.15
CA ILE A 160 11.71 -8.07 -18.01
C ILE A 160 12.18 -9.51 -17.79
N GLY A 161 13.28 -9.86 -18.41
CA GLY A 161 13.78 -11.24 -18.45
C GLY A 161 13.94 -11.90 -17.08
N GLY A 162 14.08 -13.21 -17.07
CA GLY A 162 14.40 -13.99 -15.87
C GLY A 162 15.88 -13.93 -15.51
N LEU A 163 16.26 -14.73 -14.52
CA LEU A 163 17.65 -14.87 -14.07
C LEU A 163 18.60 -15.17 -15.25
N GLY A 164 19.72 -14.47 -15.33
CA GLY A 164 20.72 -14.58 -16.40
C GLY A 164 20.39 -13.80 -17.67
N GLN A 165 19.21 -13.22 -17.80
CA GLN A 165 18.84 -12.43 -18.97
C GLN A 165 19.29 -10.98 -18.87
N MET A 166 19.45 -10.34 -20.05
CA MET A 166 19.78 -8.92 -20.14
C MET A 166 18.53 -8.08 -20.34
N ILE A 167 18.46 -6.96 -19.64
CA ILE A 167 17.42 -5.93 -19.76
C ILE A 167 18.06 -4.60 -20.12
N GLN A 168 17.36 -3.77 -20.88
CA GLN A 168 17.86 -2.46 -21.32
C GLN A 168 17.04 -1.33 -20.72
N PHE A 169 17.70 -0.43 -20.01
CA PHE A 169 17.17 0.87 -19.58
C PHE A 169 18.32 1.83 -19.22
N GLY A 170 18.05 3.16 -19.24
CA GLY A 170 19.08 4.15 -18.94
C GLY A 170 20.29 4.10 -19.90
N ASN A 171 20.04 3.83 -21.19
CA ASN A 171 21.07 3.67 -22.23
C ASN A 171 22.15 2.60 -21.88
N ARG A 172 21.79 1.60 -21.09
CA ARG A 172 22.71 0.54 -20.65
C ARG A 172 22.01 -0.82 -20.62
N SER A 173 22.79 -1.88 -20.88
CA SER A 173 22.34 -3.25 -20.68
C SER A 173 22.70 -3.73 -19.27
N TRP A 174 21.74 -4.37 -18.62
CA TRP A 174 21.85 -4.88 -17.26
C TRP A 174 21.61 -6.38 -17.24
N THR A 175 22.40 -7.12 -16.50
CA THR A 175 22.25 -8.56 -16.32
C THR A 175 21.50 -8.86 -15.03
N VAL A 176 20.42 -9.61 -15.11
CA VAL A 176 19.67 -10.08 -13.93
C VAL A 176 20.42 -11.20 -13.25
N VAL A 177 20.97 -10.98 -12.08
CA VAL A 177 21.79 -11.97 -11.34
C VAL A 177 21.08 -12.57 -10.12
N GLY A 178 19.97 -11.98 -9.70
CA GLY A 178 19.22 -12.48 -8.56
C GLY A 178 17.79 -11.97 -8.50
N ILE A 179 17.00 -12.61 -7.63
CA ILE A 179 15.65 -12.21 -7.26
C ILE A 179 15.61 -12.06 -5.74
N LEU A 180 15.12 -10.94 -5.25
CA LEU A 180 14.93 -10.67 -3.83
C LEU A 180 13.46 -10.83 -3.41
N ASP A 181 13.26 -11.22 -2.17
CA ASP A 181 11.96 -11.24 -1.47
C ASP A 181 12.11 -10.43 -0.18
N ALA A 182 11.26 -9.45 0.00
CA ALA A 182 11.21 -8.58 1.15
C ALA A 182 9.98 -8.84 2.05
N GLY A 183 9.35 -10.01 1.89
CA GLY A 183 8.21 -10.41 2.70
C GLY A 183 6.95 -9.57 2.49
N GLY A 184 6.74 -9.03 1.28
CA GLY A 184 5.61 -8.16 0.94
C GLY A 184 5.88 -6.67 1.19
N ALA A 185 7.08 -6.27 1.62
CA ALA A 185 7.47 -4.87 1.71
C ALA A 185 7.63 -4.22 0.31
N ALA A 186 7.73 -2.90 0.26
CA ALA A 186 7.83 -2.14 -0.98
C ALA A 186 9.01 -2.57 -1.87
N PHE A 187 10.08 -3.06 -1.27
CA PHE A 187 11.27 -3.53 -1.99
C PHE A 187 11.01 -4.71 -2.95
N ASP A 188 9.92 -5.48 -2.75
CA ASP A 188 9.49 -6.51 -3.71
C ASP A 188 9.11 -5.93 -5.07
N SER A 189 8.80 -4.64 -5.12
CA SER A 189 8.41 -3.90 -6.33
C SER A 189 9.52 -2.99 -6.86
N GLU A 190 10.77 -3.25 -6.50
CA GLU A 190 11.93 -2.48 -6.92
C GLU A 190 12.94 -3.32 -7.71
N VAL A 191 13.82 -2.63 -8.43
CA VAL A 191 15.04 -3.21 -9.04
C VAL A 191 16.25 -2.62 -8.33
N TRP A 192 17.08 -3.48 -7.76
CA TRP A 192 18.27 -3.08 -7.01
C TRP A 192 19.55 -3.26 -7.83
N MET A 193 20.44 -2.28 -7.77
CA MET A 193 21.69 -2.24 -8.47
C MET A 193 22.72 -1.39 -7.76
N ASP A 194 23.94 -1.37 -8.28
CA ASP A 194 25.00 -0.52 -7.76
C ASP A 194 24.64 0.96 -7.92
N VAL A 195 24.81 1.73 -6.85
CA VAL A 195 24.41 3.14 -6.80
C VAL A 195 25.24 4.02 -7.74
N ASP A 196 26.55 3.80 -7.84
CA ASP A 196 27.42 4.63 -8.68
C ASP A 196 27.21 4.34 -10.17
N ILE A 197 26.92 3.08 -10.49
CA ILE A 197 26.58 2.66 -11.85
C ILE A 197 25.22 3.21 -12.26
N LEU A 198 24.22 3.16 -11.37
CA LEU A 198 22.90 3.76 -11.60
C LEU A 198 23.02 5.26 -11.87
N MET A 199 23.73 5.98 -11.00
CA MET A 199 23.92 7.43 -11.13
C MET A 199 24.58 7.80 -12.47
N THR A 200 25.56 7.02 -12.89
CA THR A 200 26.25 7.20 -14.18
C THR A 200 25.31 6.93 -15.36
N ALA A 201 24.56 5.82 -15.32
CA ALA A 201 23.65 5.41 -16.40
C ALA A 201 22.54 6.42 -16.65
N PHE A 202 22.06 7.09 -15.60
CA PHE A 202 21.00 8.10 -15.68
C PHE A 202 21.50 9.54 -15.63
N ARG A 203 22.81 9.78 -15.63
CA ARG A 203 23.42 11.11 -15.55
C ARG A 203 22.90 11.92 -14.35
N ARG A 204 22.66 11.26 -13.23
CA ARG A 204 22.18 11.87 -11.98
C ARG A 204 23.29 11.81 -10.92
N PRO A 205 24.18 12.80 -10.82
CA PRO A 205 25.37 12.77 -9.97
C PRO A 205 25.07 13.06 -8.47
N VAL A 206 23.84 12.75 -8.01
CA VAL A 206 23.37 13.05 -6.66
C VAL A 206 22.68 11.82 -6.05
N TYR A 207 22.74 11.72 -4.72
CA TYR A 207 22.01 10.70 -3.98
C TYR A 207 20.58 11.14 -3.66
N SER A 208 19.72 10.19 -3.44
CA SER A 208 18.34 10.42 -2.98
C SER A 208 18.26 10.43 -1.46
N SER A 209 18.97 9.52 -0.81
CA SER A 209 18.94 9.38 0.64
C SER A 209 20.25 8.79 1.16
N VAL A 210 20.50 8.97 2.44
CA VAL A 210 21.47 8.22 3.20
C VAL A 210 20.72 7.50 4.30
N ILE A 211 20.99 6.20 4.45
CA ILE A 211 20.44 5.37 5.50
C ILE A 211 21.57 4.88 6.37
N LEU A 212 21.38 4.98 7.67
CA LEU A 212 22.35 4.43 8.62
C LEU A 212 21.61 3.71 9.76
N ARG A 213 22.26 2.69 10.30
CA ARG A 213 21.79 2.03 11.52
C ARG A 213 22.47 2.67 12.72
N LEU A 214 21.66 3.07 13.69
CA LEU A 214 22.15 3.55 14.97
C LEU A 214 22.56 2.36 15.84
N ARG A 215 23.61 2.56 16.66
CA ARG A 215 24.02 1.58 17.67
C ARG A 215 22.94 1.42 18.74
N ASP A 216 22.34 2.53 19.14
CA ASP A 216 21.18 2.60 20.01
C ASP A 216 20.12 3.49 19.33
N PRO A 217 18.91 2.96 19.07
CA PRO A 217 17.82 3.75 18.48
C PRO A 217 17.44 4.99 19.30
N SER A 218 17.68 4.98 20.61
CA SER A 218 17.43 6.15 21.49
C SER A 218 18.30 7.35 21.17
N ASP A 219 19.45 7.15 20.52
CA ASP A 219 20.35 8.22 20.09
C ASP A 219 19.83 9.03 18.90
N PHE A 220 18.72 8.60 18.27
CA PHE A 220 18.19 9.26 17.07
C PHE A 220 17.96 10.75 17.28
N ARG A 221 17.42 11.15 18.43
CA ARG A 221 17.15 12.56 18.73
C ARG A 221 18.46 13.38 18.77
N ALA A 222 19.50 12.86 19.40
CA ALA A 222 20.78 13.53 19.49
C ALA A 222 21.47 13.63 18.11
N VAL A 223 21.38 12.57 17.30
CA VAL A 223 21.88 12.55 15.92
C VAL A 223 21.15 13.58 15.06
N ARG A 224 19.80 13.61 15.14
CA ARG A 224 18.97 14.59 14.42
C ARG A 224 19.34 16.02 14.79
N GLU A 225 19.45 16.35 16.08
CA GLU A 225 19.81 17.69 16.54
C GLU A 225 21.20 18.11 16.05
N ARG A 226 22.16 17.19 16.04
CA ARG A 226 23.52 17.44 15.51
C ARG A 226 23.48 17.76 14.03
N VAL A 227 22.78 16.95 13.25
CA VAL A 227 22.64 17.13 11.79
C VAL A 227 21.93 18.44 11.45
N MET A 228 20.88 18.79 12.20
CA MET A 228 20.15 20.06 11.98
C MET A 228 20.96 21.30 12.34
N LYS A 229 21.97 21.18 13.21
CA LYS A 229 22.87 22.30 13.61
C LYS A 229 24.05 22.45 12.69
N ASP A 230 24.39 21.45 11.88
CA ASP A 230 25.53 21.52 10.94
C ASP A 230 25.15 22.36 9.72
N PRO A 231 25.76 23.52 9.50
CA PRO A 231 25.40 24.41 8.39
C PRO A 231 25.73 23.84 7.01
N ARG A 232 26.56 22.80 6.94
CA ARG A 232 26.92 22.12 5.68
C ARG A 232 25.82 21.15 5.24
N LEU A 233 24.89 20.79 6.14
CA LEU A 233 23.85 19.81 5.90
C LEU A 233 22.48 20.50 5.71
N THR A 234 21.89 20.27 4.55
CA THR A 234 20.53 20.75 4.24
C THR A 234 19.59 19.54 4.19
N VAL A 235 19.52 18.79 5.29
CA VAL A 235 18.78 17.52 5.35
C VAL A 235 17.79 17.49 6.49
N ASP A 236 16.77 16.65 6.35
CA ASP A 236 15.88 16.22 7.42
C ASP A 236 16.19 14.76 7.75
N ALA A 237 16.05 14.41 9.04
CA ALA A 237 16.28 13.08 9.57
C ALA A 237 14.98 12.48 10.09
N PHE A 238 14.71 11.23 9.73
CA PHE A 238 13.54 10.47 10.15
C PHE A 238 13.97 9.07 10.62
N PRO A 239 13.32 8.47 11.62
CA PRO A 239 13.35 7.02 11.75
C PRO A 239 12.80 6.40 10.45
N GLU A 240 13.47 5.38 9.90
CA GLU A 240 13.10 4.83 8.58
C GLU A 240 11.64 4.32 8.59
N ILE A 241 11.22 3.69 9.68
CA ILE A 241 9.84 3.19 9.82
C ILE A 241 8.82 4.33 9.81
N ASP A 242 9.10 5.45 10.49
CA ASP A 242 8.18 6.59 10.58
C ASP A 242 8.07 7.31 9.24
N TYR A 243 9.17 7.38 8.49
CA TYR A 243 9.18 7.94 7.15
C TYR A 243 8.27 7.17 6.19
N TYR A 244 8.39 5.85 6.14
CA TYR A 244 7.52 5.04 5.28
C TYR A 244 6.08 5.00 5.80
N ALA A 245 5.87 5.02 7.11
CA ALA A 245 4.54 5.14 7.71
C ALA A 245 3.86 6.46 7.33
N ALA A 246 4.58 7.58 7.37
CA ALA A 246 4.04 8.88 6.97
C ALA A 246 3.65 8.94 5.49
N GLN A 247 4.46 8.34 4.61
CA GLN A 247 4.11 8.23 3.19
C GLN A 247 2.86 7.38 2.96
N SER A 248 2.72 6.26 3.69
CA SER A 248 1.54 5.42 3.59
C SER A 248 0.29 6.09 4.12
N ALA A 249 0.41 6.83 5.23
CA ALA A 249 -0.71 7.49 5.87
C ALA A 249 -1.42 8.50 4.95
N LEU A 250 -0.68 9.27 4.16
CA LEU A 250 -1.26 10.19 3.17
C LEU A 250 -2.13 9.45 2.14
N MET A 251 -1.59 8.38 1.55
CA MET A 251 -2.31 7.61 0.55
C MET A 251 -3.47 6.80 1.17
N ALA A 252 -3.24 6.18 2.33
CA ALA A 252 -4.27 5.44 3.06
C ALA A 252 -5.43 6.36 3.49
N ASN A 253 -5.14 7.57 3.97
CA ASN A 253 -6.16 8.54 4.33
C ASN A 253 -6.96 9.02 3.11
N PHE A 254 -6.30 9.27 1.98
CA PHE A 254 -6.98 9.59 0.73
C PHE A 254 -7.95 8.48 0.31
N ILE A 255 -7.49 7.23 0.29
CA ILE A 255 -8.31 6.06 -0.03
C ILE A 255 -9.47 5.93 0.96
N ARG A 256 -9.22 6.12 2.25
CA ARG A 256 -10.23 6.05 3.32
C ARG A 256 -11.31 7.11 3.16
N ILE A 257 -10.93 8.37 2.91
CA ILE A 257 -11.88 9.47 2.67
C ILE A 257 -12.72 9.19 1.44
N LEU A 258 -12.09 8.78 0.33
CA LEU A 258 -12.78 8.41 -0.90
C LEU A 258 -13.78 7.27 -0.63
N GLY A 259 -13.36 6.23 0.08
CA GLY A 259 -14.20 5.09 0.43
C GLY A 259 -15.41 5.46 1.29
N ILE A 260 -15.21 6.28 2.31
CA ILE A 260 -16.30 6.79 3.16
C ILE A 260 -17.30 7.60 2.32
N THR A 261 -16.79 8.50 1.47
CA THR A 261 -17.65 9.34 0.60
C THR A 261 -18.47 8.48 -0.35
N LEU A 262 -17.85 7.52 -1.05
CA LEU A 262 -18.57 6.59 -1.92
C LEU A 262 -19.60 5.76 -1.15
N THR A 263 -19.24 5.29 0.03
CA THR A 263 -20.16 4.50 0.87
C THR A 263 -21.38 5.31 1.29
N LEU A 264 -21.20 6.58 1.65
CA LEU A 264 -22.33 7.46 1.98
C LEU A 264 -23.26 7.65 0.78
N ILE A 265 -22.70 7.91 -0.42
CA ILE A 265 -23.50 8.08 -1.65
C ILE A 265 -24.26 6.80 -1.98
N PHE A 266 -23.60 5.64 -1.96
CA PHE A 266 -24.24 4.36 -2.24
C PHE A 266 -25.26 3.97 -1.18
N SER A 267 -25.02 4.26 0.09
CA SER A 267 -25.96 4.03 1.19
C SER A 267 -27.25 4.84 1.00
N LEU A 268 -27.16 6.11 0.61
CA LEU A 268 -28.31 6.93 0.29
C LEU A 268 -29.09 6.35 -0.90
N GLY A 269 -28.41 5.92 -1.95
CA GLY A 269 -29.02 5.24 -3.09
C GLY A 269 -29.72 3.95 -2.69
N ALA A 270 -29.11 3.13 -1.84
CA ALA A 270 -29.68 1.89 -1.34
C ALA A 270 -30.92 2.14 -0.46
N ILE A 271 -30.90 3.17 0.38
CA ILE A 271 -32.06 3.58 1.19
C ILE A 271 -33.24 3.98 0.29
N ILE A 272 -32.98 4.85 -0.70
CA ILE A 272 -34.00 5.29 -1.64
C ILE A 272 -34.56 4.10 -2.44
N GLY A 273 -33.70 3.23 -2.95
CA GLY A 273 -34.11 2.02 -3.67
C GLY A 273 -34.91 1.08 -2.81
N SER A 274 -34.54 0.85 -1.55
CA SER A 274 -35.29 0.08 -0.58
C SER A 274 -36.67 0.70 -0.28
N MET A 275 -36.75 2.01 -0.12
CA MET A 275 -38.02 2.73 0.07
C MET A 275 -38.95 2.52 -1.10
N VAL A 276 -38.50 2.64 -2.33
CA VAL A 276 -39.30 2.45 -3.54
C VAL A 276 -39.81 1.00 -3.63
N THR A 277 -38.95 0.02 -3.37
CA THR A 277 -39.36 -1.40 -3.39
C THR A 277 -40.36 -1.74 -2.29
N MET A 278 -40.18 -1.22 -1.08
CA MET A 278 -41.11 -1.41 0.03
C MET A 278 -42.45 -0.70 -0.22
N TYR A 279 -42.42 0.52 -0.76
CA TYR A 279 -43.62 1.23 -1.13
C TYR A 279 -44.48 0.42 -2.14
N ALA A 280 -43.81 -0.08 -3.20
CA ALA A 280 -44.47 -0.95 -4.19
C ALA A 280 -45.00 -2.26 -3.56
N ALA A 281 -44.26 -2.86 -2.63
CA ALA A 281 -44.69 -4.06 -1.92
C ALA A 281 -45.93 -3.82 -1.07
N VAL A 282 -46.00 -2.72 -0.35
CA VAL A 282 -47.18 -2.33 0.46
C VAL A 282 -48.37 -1.97 -0.43
N ALA A 283 -48.15 -1.20 -1.51
CA ALA A 283 -49.23 -0.82 -2.45
C ALA A 283 -49.88 -2.03 -3.09
N ASN A 284 -49.12 -3.06 -3.45
CA ASN A 284 -49.65 -4.29 -4.02
C ASN A 284 -50.42 -5.17 -3.01
N ARG A 285 -50.39 -4.85 -1.72
CA ARG A 285 -51.03 -5.62 -0.63
C ARG A 285 -52.10 -4.84 0.14
N VAL A 286 -52.59 -3.75 -0.39
CA VAL A 286 -53.61 -2.92 0.29
C VAL A 286 -54.83 -3.71 0.64
N ALA A 287 -55.32 -4.61 -0.24
CA ALA A 287 -56.45 -5.48 0.03
C ALA A 287 -56.17 -6.46 1.19
N GLU A 288 -55.03 -7.11 1.23
CA GLU A 288 -54.66 -8.01 2.32
C GLU A 288 -54.52 -7.26 3.67
N ILE A 289 -53.93 -6.08 3.66
CA ILE A 289 -53.82 -5.19 4.83
C ILE A 289 -55.22 -4.80 5.32
N GLY A 290 -56.15 -4.49 4.39
CA GLY A 290 -57.54 -4.20 4.67
C GLY A 290 -58.24 -5.37 5.35
N THR A 291 -58.06 -6.59 4.86
CA THR A 291 -58.61 -7.82 5.43
C THR A 291 -58.09 -8.09 6.85
N LEU A 292 -56.79 -7.96 7.05
CA LEU A 292 -56.16 -8.11 8.37
C LEU A 292 -56.71 -7.07 9.37
N ARG A 293 -56.92 -5.84 8.91
CA ARG A 293 -57.53 -4.78 9.70
C ARG A 293 -58.98 -5.07 10.06
N ALA A 294 -59.75 -5.61 9.14
CA ALA A 294 -61.14 -6.02 9.38
C ALA A 294 -61.24 -7.19 10.38
N LEU A 295 -60.24 -8.08 10.39
CA LEU A 295 -60.09 -9.17 11.37
C LEU A 295 -59.59 -8.70 12.76
N GLY A 296 -59.39 -7.37 12.97
CA GLY A 296 -59.02 -6.81 14.26
C GLY A 296 -57.53 -6.68 14.56
N PHE A 297 -56.64 -6.97 13.61
CA PHE A 297 -55.19 -6.79 13.84
C PHE A 297 -54.83 -5.31 13.99
N LYS A 298 -53.98 -5.00 15.02
CA LYS A 298 -53.53 -3.62 15.29
C LYS A 298 -52.54 -3.15 14.22
N ARG A 299 -52.54 -1.84 13.94
CA ARG A 299 -51.61 -1.21 12.96
C ARG A 299 -50.13 -1.57 13.24
N PHE A 300 -49.70 -1.54 14.50
CA PHE A 300 -48.33 -1.86 14.93
C PHE A 300 -47.96 -3.32 14.67
N THR A 301 -48.94 -4.27 14.73
CA THR A 301 -48.64 -5.68 14.44
C THR A 301 -48.36 -5.87 12.94
N ILE A 302 -49.15 -5.22 12.09
CA ILE A 302 -48.99 -5.26 10.64
C ILE A 302 -47.66 -4.56 10.27
N LEU A 303 -47.34 -3.39 10.85
CA LEU A 303 -46.07 -2.70 10.66
C LEU A 303 -44.87 -3.56 11.08
N GLY A 304 -44.96 -4.23 12.23
CA GLY A 304 -43.94 -5.14 12.72
C GLY A 304 -43.67 -6.31 11.78
N THR A 305 -44.67 -6.82 11.07
CA THR A 305 -44.48 -7.87 10.07
C THR A 305 -43.68 -7.37 8.86
N PHE A 306 -44.00 -6.18 8.37
CA PHE A 306 -43.25 -5.58 7.26
C PHE A 306 -41.82 -5.18 7.66
N LEU A 307 -41.60 -4.72 8.89
CA LEU A 307 -40.27 -4.44 9.42
C LEU A 307 -39.47 -5.74 9.57
N ALA A 308 -40.04 -6.81 10.04
CA ALA A 308 -39.40 -8.11 10.09
C ALA A 308 -39.03 -8.62 8.70
N GLU A 309 -39.90 -8.45 7.71
CA GLU A 309 -39.63 -8.80 6.31
C GLU A 309 -38.44 -7.99 5.75
N SER A 310 -38.36 -6.69 6.04
CA SER A 310 -37.22 -5.85 5.62
C SER A 310 -35.92 -6.21 6.32
N LEU A 311 -35.99 -6.59 7.60
CA LEU A 311 -34.82 -7.04 8.35
C LEU A 311 -34.24 -8.35 7.79
N PHE A 312 -35.11 -9.27 7.36
CA PHE A 312 -34.70 -10.50 6.67
C PHE A 312 -34.03 -10.25 5.32
N LEU A 313 -34.40 -9.17 4.64
CA LEU A 313 -33.80 -8.78 3.38
C LEU A 313 -32.41 -8.17 3.56
N SER A 314 -32.12 -7.69 4.76
CA SER A 314 -30.83 -7.04 5.07
C SER A 314 -29.78 -7.99 5.67
N LEU A 315 -30.16 -9.19 6.05
CA LEU A 315 -29.29 -10.28 6.51
C LEU A 315 -28.82 -11.15 5.35
#